data_cd0ac1e79ef3767524a681b5bd5f1b2d
#
_entry.id   cd0ac1e79ef3767524a681b5bd5f1b2d
#
_cell.length_a   1.000
_cell.length_b   1.000
_cell.length_c   1.000
_cell.angle_alpha   90.00
_cell.angle_beta   90.00
_cell.angle_gamma   90.00
#
_symmetry.space_group_name_H-M   'P 1'
#
loop_
_entity.id
_entity.type
_entity.pdbx_description
1 polymer ?
#
loop_
_entity_poly.entity_id
_entity_poly.type
_entity_poly.pdbx_seq_one_letter_code
_entity_poly.pdbx_strand_id
1 'polypeptide(L)'
;MPVNISEKLAAKKAAIYIRVSTHWQIDKDSLKVQRRELIAYVELVLGITDYEVFEDPGYSAKNTDRPDYQAMMERIRTGEFTHLVVWKIDRISRNLLDFAYMYDELKRLGVTFVSKNEQFDTSTAIGEAMLKIILVFAELERNMTSERVTAV
;
A
#
# COMPACT_ATOMS: atom_id res chain seq x y z
N MET A 1 -5.18 -23.03 -25.86
CA MET A 1 -4.33 -21.96 -26.36
C MET A 1 -3.44 -21.45 -25.25
N PRO A 2 -2.15 -21.47 -25.45
CA PRO A 2 -1.28 -20.87 -24.44
C PRO A 2 -1.60 -19.38 -24.34
N VAL A 3 -1.74 -18.91 -23.09
CA VAL A 3 -1.94 -17.50 -22.84
C VAL A 3 -0.70 -16.76 -23.34
N ASN A 4 -0.91 -15.78 -24.21
CA ASN A 4 0.18 -14.97 -24.72
C ASN A 4 0.84 -14.24 -23.54
N ILE A 5 2.13 -14.51 -23.34
CA ILE A 5 2.90 -13.88 -22.27
C ILE A 5 2.83 -12.35 -22.38
N SER A 6 2.82 -11.83 -23.59
CA SER A 6 2.71 -10.39 -23.85
C SER A 6 1.38 -9.83 -23.33
N GLU A 7 0.28 -10.53 -23.52
CA GLU A 7 -1.02 -10.12 -22.99
C GLU A 7 -1.04 -10.16 -21.47
N LYS A 8 -0.45 -11.19 -20.89
CA LYS A 8 -0.36 -11.33 -19.43
C LYS A 8 0.50 -10.22 -18.83
N LEU A 9 1.58 -9.83 -19.50
CA LEU A 9 2.41 -8.71 -19.04
C LEU A 9 1.74 -7.37 -19.29
N ALA A 10 1.01 -7.22 -20.39
CA ALA A 10 0.27 -6.01 -20.71
C ALA A 10 -0.93 -5.78 -19.82
N ALA A 11 -1.39 -6.81 -19.08
CA ALA A 11 -2.53 -6.72 -18.17
C ALA A 11 -2.20 -6.10 -16.82
N LYS A 12 -0.94 -5.70 -16.59
CA LYS A 12 -0.54 -5.08 -15.32
C LYS A 12 -1.07 -3.66 -15.22
N LYS A 13 -1.70 -3.37 -14.09
CA LYS A 13 -2.19 -2.03 -13.79
C LYS A 13 -1.90 -1.71 -12.33
N ALA A 14 -1.35 -0.53 -12.08
CA ALA A 14 -0.96 -0.12 -10.73
C ALA A 14 -1.89 0.94 -10.18
N ALA A 15 -2.31 0.76 -8.93
CA ALA A 15 -2.91 1.82 -8.13
C ALA A 15 -1.80 2.46 -7.31
N ILE A 16 -1.65 3.76 -7.41
CA ILE A 16 -0.66 4.53 -6.65
C ILE A 16 -1.42 5.32 -5.60
N TYR A 17 -1.11 5.09 -4.33
CA TYR A 17 -1.78 5.79 -3.24
C TYR A 17 -0.85 6.77 -2.56
N ILE A 18 -1.29 8.01 -2.43
CA ILE A 18 -0.54 9.10 -1.81
C ILE A 18 -1.40 9.71 -0.72
N ARG A 19 -0.82 9.87 0.46
CA ARG A 19 -1.46 10.60 1.55
C ARG A 19 -0.41 11.50 2.20
N VAL A 20 -0.78 12.76 2.43
CA VAL A 20 0.08 13.69 3.16
C VAL A 20 -0.21 13.59 4.64
N SER A 21 0.80 13.91 5.47
CA SER A 21 0.64 13.93 6.91
C SER A 21 -0.11 15.21 7.34
N THR A 22 -0.47 15.28 8.63
CA THR A 22 -1.16 16.42 9.19
C THR A 22 -0.31 17.69 9.24
N HIS A 23 1.00 17.58 9.07
CA HIS A 23 1.91 18.73 9.00
C HIS A 23 2.00 19.23 7.56
N TRP A 24 0.88 19.75 7.08
CA TRP A 24 0.70 20.09 5.67
C TRP A 24 1.73 21.12 5.15
N GLN A 25 2.24 22.00 6.01
CA GLN A 25 3.22 22.99 5.58
C GLN A 25 4.56 22.38 5.18
N ILE A 26 4.93 21.29 5.86
CA ILE A 26 6.16 20.57 5.55
C ILE A 26 5.94 19.65 4.35
N ASP A 27 4.75 19.07 4.24
CA ASP A 27 4.44 18.04 3.24
C ASP A 27 3.94 18.60 1.91
N LYS A 28 3.69 19.91 1.83
CA LYS A 28 3.12 20.53 0.62
C LYS A 28 4.02 20.32 -0.60
N ASP A 29 5.33 20.45 -0.42
CA ASP A 29 6.27 20.20 -1.50
C ASP A 29 6.53 18.69 -1.66
N SER A 30 6.44 17.94 -0.57
CA SER A 30 6.71 16.52 -0.58
C SER A 30 5.63 15.74 -1.33
N LEU A 31 4.38 16.23 -1.38
CA LEU A 31 3.31 15.58 -2.13
C LEU A 31 3.63 15.51 -3.63
N LYS A 32 4.10 16.62 -4.20
CA LYS A 32 4.49 16.64 -5.61
C LYS A 32 5.68 15.73 -5.88
N VAL A 33 6.65 15.72 -4.97
CA VAL A 33 7.84 14.87 -5.07
C VAL A 33 7.43 13.40 -4.99
N GLN A 34 6.59 13.04 -4.02
CA GLN A 34 6.11 11.68 -3.87
C GLN A 34 5.40 11.20 -5.14
N ARG A 35 4.51 12.02 -5.66
CA ARG A 35 3.75 11.67 -6.86
C ARG A 35 4.69 11.41 -8.04
N ARG A 36 5.60 12.33 -8.28
CA ARG A 36 6.56 12.22 -9.40
C ARG A 36 7.45 11.00 -9.26
N GLU A 37 7.99 10.78 -8.06
CA GLU A 37 8.88 9.65 -7.84
C GLU A 37 8.15 8.30 -7.88
N LEU A 38 6.93 8.23 -7.39
CA LEU A 38 6.15 6.99 -7.46
C LEU A 38 5.76 6.67 -8.90
N ILE A 39 5.37 7.66 -9.68
CA ILE A 39 5.08 7.45 -11.09
C ILE A 39 6.33 6.96 -11.83
N ALA A 40 7.47 7.61 -11.59
CA ALA A 40 8.73 7.20 -12.19
C ALA A 40 9.10 5.77 -11.77
N TYR A 41 8.91 5.42 -10.51
CA TYR A 41 9.19 4.08 -10.02
C TYR A 41 8.31 3.03 -10.70
N VAL A 42 7.03 3.31 -10.83
CA VAL A 42 6.08 2.40 -11.49
C VAL A 42 6.46 2.20 -12.95
N GLU A 43 6.80 3.26 -13.66
CA GLU A 43 7.16 3.18 -15.06
C GLU A 43 8.54 2.56 -15.30
N LEU A 44 9.56 2.99 -14.55
CA LEU A 44 10.95 2.64 -14.84
C LEU A 44 11.40 1.36 -14.11
N VAL A 45 10.93 1.14 -12.90
CA VAL A 45 11.35 -0.01 -12.10
C VAL A 45 10.39 -1.17 -12.27
N LEU A 46 9.09 -0.92 -12.15
CA LEU A 46 8.07 -1.97 -12.27
C LEU A 46 7.68 -2.24 -13.73
N GLY A 47 7.98 -1.32 -14.62
CA GLY A 47 7.65 -1.48 -16.04
C GLY A 47 6.16 -1.45 -16.32
N ILE A 48 5.38 -0.75 -15.51
CA ILE A 48 3.94 -0.65 -15.66
C ILE A 48 3.59 0.72 -16.25
N THR A 49 2.90 0.72 -17.39
CA THR A 49 2.51 1.95 -18.07
C THR A 49 1.06 2.34 -17.78
N ASP A 50 0.23 1.41 -17.32
CA ASP A 50 -1.15 1.67 -16.98
C ASP A 50 -1.27 1.82 -15.46
N TYR A 51 -1.51 3.04 -14.99
CA TYR A 51 -1.62 3.32 -13.56
C TYR A 51 -2.64 4.41 -13.31
N GLU A 52 -3.10 4.49 -12.07
CA GLU A 52 -3.98 5.55 -11.62
C GLU A 52 -3.54 6.01 -10.23
N VAL A 53 -3.57 7.32 -10.00
CA VAL A 53 -3.14 7.93 -8.75
C VAL A 53 -4.35 8.28 -7.90
N PHE A 54 -4.32 7.86 -6.63
CA PHE A 54 -5.33 8.18 -5.64
C PHE A 54 -4.67 9.01 -4.54
N GLU A 55 -5.23 10.16 -4.23
CA GLU A 55 -4.67 11.08 -3.24
C GLU A 55 -5.70 11.44 -2.20
N ASP A 56 -5.33 11.29 -0.93
CA ASP A 56 -6.11 11.80 0.17
C ASP A 56 -5.33 12.91 0.86
N PRO A 57 -5.96 14.08 1.09
CA PRO A 57 -5.32 15.12 1.87
C PRO A 57 -5.13 14.66 3.33
N GLY A 58 -4.10 15.24 3.98
CA GLY A 58 -3.77 14.88 5.34
C GLY A 58 -4.72 15.53 6.34
N TYR A 59 -5.81 14.86 6.63
CA TYR A 59 -6.69 15.30 7.70
C TYR A 59 -6.12 14.94 9.06
N SER A 60 -6.65 15.58 10.10
CA SER A 60 -6.23 15.29 11.46
C SER A 60 -6.45 13.82 11.80
N ALA A 61 -5.75 13.35 12.84
CA ALA A 61 -5.81 11.95 13.26
C ALA A 61 -7.22 11.46 13.61
N LYS A 62 -8.16 12.37 13.83
CA LYS A 62 -9.54 12.02 14.14
C LYS A 62 -10.36 11.66 12.92
N ASN A 63 -9.92 12.05 11.74
CA ASN A 63 -10.66 11.78 10.51
C ASN A 63 -10.15 10.49 9.89
N THR A 64 -10.93 9.42 10.00
CA THR A 64 -10.62 8.14 9.40
C THR A 64 -11.14 8.06 7.97
N ASP A 65 -11.91 9.06 7.52
CA ASP A 65 -12.43 9.08 6.18
C ASP A 65 -11.32 9.40 5.19
N ARG A 66 -11.05 8.45 4.34
CA ARG A 66 -10.11 8.60 3.24
C ARG A 66 -10.86 8.22 1.98
N PRO A 67 -11.59 9.17 1.36
CA PRO A 67 -12.47 8.83 0.24
C PRO A 67 -11.74 8.23 -0.94
N ASP A 68 -10.54 8.71 -1.26
CA ASP A 68 -9.79 8.14 -2.36
C ASP A 68 -9.26 6.76 -2.05
N TYR A 69 -8.84 6.52 -0.80
CA TYR A 69 -8.46 5.19 -0.36
C TYR A 69 -9.62 4.21 -0.46
N GLN A 70 -10.81 4.63 -0.03
CA GLN A 70 -12.00 3.77 -0.11
C GLN A 70 -12.36 3.45 -1.55
N ALA A 71 -12.36 4.47 -2.42
CA ALA A 71 -12.63 4.28 -3.84
C ALA A 71 -11.61 3.36 -4.49
N MET A 72 -10.34 3.53 -4.15
CA MET A 72 -9.27 2.68 -4.65
C MET A 72 -9.48 1.22 -4.24
N MET A 73 -9.76 0.98 -2.96
CA MET A 73 -9.96 -0.39 -2.47
C MET A 73 -11.16 -1.07 -3.10
N GLU A 74 -12.24 -0.34 -3.34
CA GLU A 74 -13.39 -0.89 -4.07
C GLU A 74 -12.99 -1.38 -5.46
N ARG A 75 -12.22 -0.58 -6.18
CA ARG A 75 -11.76 -0.93 -7.52
C ARG A 75 -10.74 -2.07 -7.49
N ILE A 76 -9.90 -2.12 -6.48
CA ILE A 76 -8.99 -3.25 -6.28
C ILE A 76 -9.77 -4.55 -6.09
N ARG A 77 -10.85 -4.49 -5.32
CA ARG A 77 -11.71 -5.67 -5.07
C ARG A 77 -12.41 -6.17 -6.33
N THR A 78 -12.65 -5.30 -7.30
CA THR A 78 -13.24 -5.73 -8.58
C THR A 78 -12.22 -6.39 -9.51
N GLY A 79 -10.95 -6.45 -9.13
CA GLY A 79 -9.89 -7.06 -9.95
C GLY A 79 -9.28 -6.12 -10.96
N GLU A 80 -9.51 -4.82 -10.83
CA GLU A 80 -9.02 -3.83 -11.80
C GLU A 80 -7.51 -3.63 -11.74
N PHE A 81 -6.89 -3.82 -10.55
CA PHE A 81 -5.48 -3.54 -10.36
C PHE A 81 -4.69 -4.80 -10.01
N THR A 82 -3.45 -4.85 -10.48
CA THR A 82 -2.52 -5.93 -10.15
C THR A 82 -1.50 -5.53 -9.08
N HIS A 83 -1.30 -4.22 -8.88
CA HIS A 83 -0.31 -3.68 -7.96
C HIS A 83 -0.90 -2.53 -7.16
N LEU A 84 -0.52 -2.45 -5.90
CA LEU A 84 -0.75 -1.27 -5.06
C LEU A 84 0.62 -0.74 -4.64
N VAL A 85 0.91 0.52 -4.99
CA VAL A 85 2.21 1.14 -4.76
C VAL A 85 2.04 2.34 -3.84
N VAL A 86 2.84 2.39 -2.78
CA VAL A 86 2.80 3.48 -1.80
C VAL A 86 4.20 4.01 -1.55
N TRP A 87 4.27 5.23 -0.99
CA TRP A 87 5.55 5.84 -0.62
C TRP A 87 6.16 5.16 0.60
N LYS A 88 5.35 4.99 1.64
CA LYS A 88 5.71 4.32 2.90
C LYS A 88 4.49 3.57 3.41
N ILE A 89 4.73 2.55 4.21
CA ILE A 89 3.64 1.78 4.83
C ILE A 89 2.78 2.69 5.72
N ASP A 90 3.38 3.63 6.45
CA ASP A 90 2.65 4.54 7.34
C ASP A 90 1.75 5.53 6.58
N ARG A 91 1.92 5.66 5.27
CA ARG A 91 1.05 6.50 4.43
C ARG A 91 -0.24 5.77 4.04
N ILE A 92 -0.30 4.47 4.17
CA ILE A 92 -1.51 3.72 3.86
C ILE A 92 -2.19 3.17 5.11
N SER A 93 -1.45 2.88 6.16
CA SER A 93 -1.99 2.34 7.41
C SER A 93 -1.39 3.06 8.60
N ARG A 94 -2.22 3.28 9.63
CA ARG A 94 -1.79 3.98 10.85
C ARG A 94 -1.01 3.09 11.80
N ASN A 95 -1.34 1.81 11.80
CA ASN A 95 -0.70 0.85 12.69
C ASN A 95 -0.49 -0.47 11.96
N LEU A 96 0.32 -1.32 12.54
CA LEU A 96 0.68 -2.58 11.93
C LEU A 96 -0.50 -3.53 11.79
N LEU A 97 -1.47 -3.47 12.70
CA LEU A 97 -2.62 -4.35 12.64
C LEU A 97 -3.51 -4.02 11.43
N ASP A 98 -3.79 -2.73 11.22
CA ASP A 98 -4.56 -2.30 10.05
C ASP A 98 -3.84 -2.65 8.76
N PHE A 99 -2.52 -2.48 8.74
CA PHE A 99 -1.71 -2.90 7.60
C PHE A 99 -1.81 -4.40 7.36
N ALA A 100 -1.78 -5.19 8.42
CA ALA A 100 -1.88 -6.65 8.32
C ALA A 100 -3.20 -7.07 7.68
N TYR A 101 -4.32 -6.47 8.08
CA TYR A 101 -5.61 -6.77 7.48
C TYR A 101 -5.66 -6.38 6.01
N MET A 102 -5.16 -5.21 5.68
CA MET A 102 -5.11 -4.76 4.29
C MET A 102 -4.25 -5.69 3.43
N TYR A 103 -3.07 -6.02 3.91
CA TYR A 103 -2.16 -6.91 3.19
C TYR A 103 -2.77 -8.29 2.97
N ASP A 104 -3.44 -8.84 3.98
CA ASP A 104 -4.10 -10.13 3.85
C ASP A 104 -5.19 -10.08 2.76
N GLU A 105 -5.94 -9.01 2.70
CA GLU A 105 -6.94 -8.82 1.64
C GLU A 105 -6.27 -8.74 0.26
N LEU A 106 -5.21 -7.96 0.12
CA LEU A 106 -4.47 -7.85 -1.14
C LEU A 106 -3.93 -9.19 -1.59
N LYS A 107 -3.39 -9.97 -0.66
CA LYS A 107 -2.86 -11.29 -0.96
C LYS A 107 -3.95 -12.22 -1.49
N ARG A 108 -5.13 -12.21 -0.86
CA ARG A 108 -6.27 -13.01 -1.32
C ARG A 108 -6.75 -12.59 -2.71
N LEU A 109 -6.63 -11.31 -3.02
CA LEU A 109 -7.03 -10.77 -4.32
C LEU A 109 -5.93 -10.94 -5.39
N GLY A 110 -4.75 -11.42 -5.02
CA GLY A 110 -3.64 -11.58 -5.94
C GLY A 110 -2.96 -10.27 -6.33
N VAL A 111 -3.09 -9.24 -5.50
CA VAL A 111 -2.50 -7.92 -5.75
C VAL A 111 -1.14 -7.83 -5.08
N THR A 112 -0.13 -7.42 -5.83
CA THR A 112 1.22 -7.20 -5.31
C THR A 112 1.29 -5.85 -4.59
N PHE A 113 1.81 -5.85 -3.37
CA PHE A 113 2.03 -4.62 -2.61
C PHE A 113 3.48 -4.16 -2.72
N VAL A 114 3.67 -2.88 -3.01
CA VAL A 114 5.00 -2.29 -3.15
C VAL A 114 5.08 -1.02 -2.32
N SER A 115 6.07 -0.94 -1.42
CA SER A 115 6.40 0.28 -0.69
C SER A 115 7.79 0.74 -1.11
N LYS A 116 7.84 1.91 -1.76
CA LYS A 116 9.08 2.39 -2.35
C LYS A 116 10.14 2.71 -1.30
N ASN A 117 9.74 3.37 -0.22
CA ASN A 117 10.72 3.86 0.76
C ASN A 117 11.35 2.74 1.58
N GLU A 118 10.55 1.74 1.96
CA GLU A 118 11.06 0.57 2.67
C GLU A 118 11.60 -0.50 1.73
N GLN A 119 11.43 -0.31 0.43
CA GLN A 119 11.86 -1.25 -0.60
C GLN A 119 11.19 -2.62 -0.47
N PHE A 120 9.95 -2.65 -0.01
CA PHE A 120 9.14 -3.86 0.03
C PHE A 120 8.43 -4.08 -1.30
N ASP A 121 8.63 -5.25 -1.86
CA ASP A 121 7.92 -5.70 -3.03
C ASP A 121 7.52 -7.15 -2.79
N THR A 122 6.21 -7.40 -2.66
CA THR A 122 5.72 -8.75 -2.32
C THR A 122 5.81 -9.73 -3.48
N SER A 123 6.22 -9.27 -4.65
CA SER A 123 6.53 -10.19 -5.76
C SER A 123 7.87 -10.89 -5.55
N THR A 124 8.72 -10.39 -4.63
CA THR A 124 9.99 -11.02 -4.32
C THR A 124 9.89 -11.84 -3.04
N ALA A 125 10.71 -12.90 -2.95
CA ALA A 125 10.74 -13.76 -1.75
C ALA A 125 11.19 -12.98 -0.52
N ILE A 126 12.15 -12.09 -0.66
CA ILE A 126 12.66 -11.28 0.45
C ILE A 126 11.59 -10.29 0.91
N GLY A 127 10.92 -9.61 -0.01
CA GLY A 127 9.84 -8.67 0.32
C GLY A 127 8.70 -9.35 1.05
N GLU A 128 8.28 -10.52 0.57
CA GLU A 128 7.22 -11.28 1.23
C GLU A 128 7.64 -11.72 2.64
N ALA A 129 8.88 -12.18 2.80
CA ALA A 129 9.40 -12.58 4.11
C ALA A 129 9.43 -11.40 5.09
N MET A 130 9.85 -10.22 4.62
CA MET A 130 9.88 -9.01 5.45
C MET A 130 8.48 -8.62 5.90
N LEU A 131 7.49 -8.72 5.02
CA LEU A 131 6.11 -8.44 5.39
C LEU A 131 5.58 -9.43 6.40
N LYS A 132 5.93 -10.70 6.29
CA LYS A 132 5.56 -11.70 7.29
C LYS A 132 6.12 -11.36 8.67
N ILE A 133 7.34 -10.84 8.73
CA ILE A 133 7.93 -10.37 9.98
C ILE A 133 7.12 -9.22 10.57
N ILE A 134 6.72 -8.25 9.75
CA ILE A 134 5.88 -7.14 10.19
C ILE A 134 4.54 -7.64 10.74
N LEU A 135 3.94 -8.63 10.08
CA LEU A 135 2.68 -9.21 10.52
C LEU A 135 2.82 -9.90 11.87
N VAL A 136 3.95 -10.58 12.11
CA VAL A 136 4.24 -11.21 13.40
C VAL A 136 4.33 -10.16 14.50
N PHE A 137 5.02 -9.03 14.24
CA PHE A 137 5.08 -7.94 15.20
C PHE A 137 3.71 -7.32 15.48
N ALA A 138 2.88 -7.18 14.46
CA ALA A 138 1.52 -6.67 14.65
C ALA A 138 0.70 -7.56 15.56
N GLU A 139 0.79 -8.88 15.38
CA GLU A 139 0.11 -9.84 16.22
C GLU A 139 0.65 -9.81 17.64
N LEU A 140 1.96 -9.69 17.80
CA LEU A 140 2.59 -9.58 19.11
C LEU A 140 2.12 -8.33 19.85
N GLU A 141 2.06 -7.17 19.18
CA GLU A 141 1.53 -5.95 19.77
C GLU A 141 0.10 -6.12 20.26
N ARG A 142 -0.74 -6.77 19.48
CA ARG A 142 -2.12 -7.04 19.85
C ARG A 142 -2.19 -7.91 21.10
N ASN A 143 -1.39 -8.97 21.16
CA ASN A 143 -1.36 -9.88 22.29
C ASN A 143 -0.84 -9.20 23.55
N MET A 144 0.19 -8.37 23.43
CA MET A 144 0.73 -7.60 24.55
C MET A 144 -0.30 -6.62 25.10
N THR A 145 -1.02 -5.93 24.24
CA THR A 145 -2.09 -5.01 24.65
C THR A 145 -3.19 -5.77 25.39
N SER A 146 -3.57 -6.93 24.90
CA SER A 146 -4.57 -7.77 25.55
C SER A 146 -4.10 -8.24 26.93
N GLU A 147 -2.85 -8.64 27.07
CA GLU A 147 -2.26 -9.02 28.35
C GLU A 147 -2.24 -7.86 29.35
N ARG A 148 -1.90 -6.66 28.89
CA ARG A 148 -1.91 -5.47 29.75
C ARG A 148 -3.31 -5.17 30.29
N VAL A 149 -4.31 -5.32 29.47
CA VAL A 149 -5.70 -5.12 29.90
C VAL A 149 -6.11 -6.18 30.93
N THR A 150 -5.66 -7.41 30.75
CA THR A 150 -5.99 -8.50 31.66
C THR A 150 -5.21 -8.43 32.97
N ALA A 151 -4.06 -7.82 33.01
CA ALA A 151 -3.20 -7.73 34.20
C ALA A 151 -3.61 -6.65 35.20
N VAL A 152 -4.59 -5.83 34.89
CA VAL A 152 -5.05 -4.75 35.78
C VAL A 152 -6.12 -5.22 36.78
#